data_e5f6959982f7a97a126af7b5a9e3e61b
#
_entry.id   e5f6959982f7a97a126af7b5a9e3e61b
#
_cell.length_a   1.000
_cell.length_b   1.000
_cell.length_c   1.000
_cell.angle_alpha   90.00
_cell.angle_beta   90.00
_cell.angle_gamma   90.00
#
_symmetry.space_group_name_H-M   'P 1'
#
loop_
_entity.id
_entity.type
_entity.pdbx_description
1 polymer ?
#
loop_
_entity_poly.entity_id
_entity_poly.type
_entity_poly.pdbx_seq_one_letter_code
_entity_poly.pdbx_strand_id
1 'polypeptide(L)'
;MLFDEILGQEHLKQMIQSAIDKNSFPQSNIIVDKDQYGGLHFALAISEQLLFDKQNKQGDLLNHPDLHFVFPLFSDKDRASELNKEWIAYIKNMPFPNILGWKLASNSSGNTPLIRKPQIVSMHKSAKLKSYRKNKVFILWLGELMPPAASNLLLKLFEEPPADCYFIFI
;
A
#
# COMPACT_ATOMS: atom_id res chain seq x y z
N MET A 1 -7.13 -3.67 16.91
CA MET A 1 -7.25 -3.66 15.42
C MET A 1 -6.92 -2.27 14.93
N LEU A 2 -6.20 -2.12 13.81
CA LEU A 2 -5.90 -0.76 13.30
C LEU A 2 -7.17 0.05 12.98
N PHE A 3 -8.29 -0.60 12.62
CA PHE A 3 -9.56 0.11 12.46
C PHE A 3 -10.06 0.79 13.74
N ASP A 4 -9.77 0.24 14.91
CA ASP A 4 -10.19 0.83 16.18
C ASP A 4 -9.37 2.08 16.53
N GLU A 5 -8.19 2.21 15.95
CA GLU A 5 -7.28 3.36 16.13
C GLU A 5 -7.62 4.54 15.20
N ILE A 6 -8.39 4.29 14.14
CA ILE A 6 -8.83 5.33 13.20
C ILE A 6 -10.08 6.01 13.76
N LEU A 7 -10.02 7.32 13.96
CA LEU A 7 -11.17 8.10 14.43
C LEU A 7 -12.18 8.35 13.31
N GLY A 8 -13.46 8.11 13.59
CA GLY A 8 -14.54 8.34 12.63
C GLY A 8 -14.66 7.26 11.55
N GLN A 9 -15.43 7.58 10.50
CA GLN A 9 -15.69 6.70 9.34
C GLN A 9 -16.31 5.33 9.70
N GLU A 10 -17.12 5.25 10.77
CA GLU A 10 -17.66 3.99 11.31
C GLU A 10 -18.47 3.20 10.26
N HIS A 11 -19.27 3.90 9.46
CA HIS A 11 -20.04 3.27 8.39
C HIS A 11 -19.13 2.62 7.34
N LEU A 12 -18.06 3.31 6.94
CA LEU A 12 -17.09 2.79 5.95
C LEU A 12 -16.32 1.59 6.51
N LYS A 13 -15.89 1.64 7.77
CA LYS A 13 -15.23 0.52 8.47
C LYS A 13 -16.14 -0.72 8.49
N GLN A 14 -17.41 -0.56 8.89
CA GLN A 14 -18.39 -1.66 8.93
C GLN A 14 -18.65 -2.24 7.54
N MET A 15 -18.78 -1.39 6.51
CA MET A 15 -18.97 -1.81 5.13
C MET A 15 -17.78 -2.65 4.63
N ILE A 16 -16.56 -2.18 4.83
CA ILE A 16 -15.34 -2.89 4.43
C ILE A 16 -15.22 -4.21 5.20
N GLN A 17 -15.42 -4.19 6.52
CA GLN A 17 -15.36 -5.39 7.33
C GLN A 17 -16.37 -6.44 6.85
N SER A 18 -17.62 -6.02 6.57
CA SER A 18 -18.66 -6.90 6.05
C SER A 18 -18.28 -7.49 4.67
N ALA A 19 -17.68 -6.69 3.80
CA ALA A 19 -17.24 -7.17 2.48
C ALA A 19 -16.10 -8.19 2.59
N ILE A 20 -15.14 -7.97 3.49
CA ILE A 20 -14.05 -8.92 3.75
C ILE A 20 -14.58 -10.22 4.33
N ASP A 21 -15.48 -10.13 5.32
CA ASP A 21 -16.08 -11.30 5.98
C ASP A 21 -16.90 -12.17 5.02
N LYS A 22 -17.54 -11.54 4.04
CA LYS A 22 -18.32 -12.22 2.98
C LYS A 22 -17.45 -12.66 1.80
N ASN A 23 -16.13 -12.43 1.86
CA ASN A 23 -15.19 -12.69 0.76
C ASN A 23 -15.60 -11.99 -0.55
N SER A 24 -16.19 -10.79 -0.44
CA SER A 24 -16.67 -9.96 -1.55
C SER A 24 -15.94 -8.61 -1.64
N PHE A 25 -14.84 -8.44 -0.90
CA PHE A 25 -14.04 -7.23 -0.96
C PHE A 25 -13.33 -7.14 -2.33
N PRO A 26 -13.43 -6.01 -3.06
CA PRO A 26 -12.83 -5.89 -4.37
C PRO A 26 -11.31 -6.04 -4.34
N GLN A 27 -10.73 -6.62 -5.39
CA GLN A 27 -9.28 -6.76 -5.50
C GLN A 27 -8.57 -5.42 -5.79
N SER A 28 -9.26 -4.48 -6.44
CA SER A 28 -8.71 -3.15 -6.75
C SER A 28 -9.56 -2.08 -6.07
N ASN A 29 -8.93 -1.25 -5.25
CA ASN A 29 -9.58 -0.22 -4.44
C ASN A 29 -8.83 1.11 -4.56
N ILE A 30 -9.57 2.22 -4.54
CA ILE A 30 -9.02 3.57 -4.51
C ILE A 30 -9.53 4.27 -3.25
N ILE A 31 -8.61 4.78 -2.46
CA ILE A 31 -8.88 5.66 -1.31
C ILE A 31 -8.55 7.09 -1.75
N VAL A 32 -9.57 7.94 -1.83
CA VAL A 32 -9.38 9.36 -2.14
C VAL A 32 -9.11 10.12 -0.84
N ASP A 33 -7.88 10.50 -0.63
CA ASP A 33 -7.40 11.24 0.57
C ASP A 33 -6.74 12.56 0.15
N LYS A 34 -7.58 13.58 -0.11
CA LYS A 34 -7.13 14.88 -0.65
C LYS A 34 -6.14 15.61 0.25
N ASP A 35 -6.28 15.44 1.56
CA ASP A 35 -5.54 16.19 2.57
C ASP A 35 -4.45 15.35 3.25
N GLN A 36 -4.29 14.09 2.86
CA GLN A 36 -3.32 13.12 3.42
C GLN A 36 -3.50 12.90 4.95
N TYR A 37 -4.75 12.94 5.45
CA TYR A 37 -5.08 12.83 6.88
C TYR A 37 -5.40 11.41 7.35
N GLY A 38 -5.13 10.38 6.58
CA GLY A 38 -5.38 9.05 7.12
C GLY A 38 -5.57 7.94 6.10
N GLY A 39 -5.56 8.22 4.80
CA GLY A 39 -5.76 7.22 3.75
C GLY A 39 -4.77 6.07 3.85
N LEU A 40 -3.50 6.34 4.17
CA LEU A 40 -2.50 5.29 4.37
C LEU A 40 -2.81 4.43 5.60
N HIS A 41 -3.23 5.03 6.71
CA HIS A 41 -3.63 4.26 7.89
C HIS A 41 -4.85 3.39 7.62
N PHE A 42 -5.80 3.92 6.83
CA PHE A 42 -6.97 3.17 6.41
C PHE A 42 -6.60 1.97 5.53
N ALA A 43 -5.67 2.16 4.59
CA ALA A 43 -5.12 1.09 3.76
C ALA A 43 -4.39 0.02 4.59
N LEU A 44 -3.63 0.43 5.62
CA LEU A 44 -2.98 -0.49 6.55
C LEU A 44 -4.01 -1.28 7.37
N ALA A 45 -5.08 -0.63 7.84
CA ALA A 45 -6.14 -1.32 8.56
C ALA A 45 -6.89 -2.35 7.69
N ILE A 46 -7.16 -2.04 6.43
CA ILE A 46 -7.68 -2.99 5.45
C ILE A 46 -6.70 -4.15 5.25
N SER A 47 -5.41 -3.85 5.09
CA SER A 47 -4.38 -4.86 4.89
C SER A 47 -4.27 -5.82 6.08
N GLU A 48 -4.40 -5.30 7.32
CA GLU A 48 -4.45 -6.13 8.52
C GLU A 48 -5.58 -7.17 8.45
N GLN A 49 -6.79 -6.75 8.02
CA GLN A 49 -7.95 -7.64 7.90
C GLN A 49 -7.78 -8.69 6.78
N LEU A 50 -7.08 -8.33 5.70
CA LEU A 50 -6.86 -9.24 4.56
C LEU A 50 -5.72 -10.25 4.81
N LEU A 51 -4.69 -9.86 5.58
CA LEU A 51 -3.48 -10.65 5.77
C LEU A 51 -3.49 -11.53 7.02
N PHE A 52 -4.21 -11.14 8.07
CA PHE A 52 -4.28 -11.89 9.31
C PHE A 52 -5.64 -12.52 9.53
N ASP A 53 -5.64 -13.76 10.01
CA ASP A 53 -6.86 -14.40 10.48
C ASP A 53 -7.37 -13.74 11.76
N LYS A 54 -8.68 -13.61 11.91
CA LYS A 54 -9.31 -13.00 13.09
C LYS A 54 -8.89 -13.66 14.41
N GLN A 55 -8.57 -14.96 14.37
CA GLN A 55 -8.22 -15.76 15.54
C GLN A 55 -6.73 -15.80 15.85
N ASN A 56 -5.88 -15.39 14.90
CA ASN A 56 -4.42 -15.54 15.03
C ASN A 56 -3.70 -14.30 14.49
N LYS A 57 -3.87 -13.17 15.17
CA LYS A 57 -3.23 -11.89 14.84
C LYS A 57 -1.81 -11.80 15.43
N GLN A 58 -0.96 -12.76 15.12
CA GLN A 58 0.43 -12.72 15.53
C GLN A 58 1.31 -12.24 14.38
N GLY A 59 1.95 -11.11 14.56
CA GLY A 59 2.96 -10.57 13.66
C GLY A 59 2.92 -9.05 13.53
N ASP A 60 4.02 -8.49 13.08
CA ASP A 60 4.14 -7.08 12.71
C ASP A 60 3.64 -6.92 11.28
N LEU A 61 2.52 -6.22 11.09
CA LEU A 61 1.91 -5.99 9.77
C LEU A 61 2.92 -5.38 8.80
N LEU A 62 3.67 -4.37 9.24
CA LEU A 62 4.60 -3.64 8.36
C LEU A 62 5.76 -4.50 7.84
N ASN A 63 6.07 -5.59 8.53
CA ASN A 63 7.07 -6.57 8.14
C ASN A 63 6.45 -7.86 7.57
N HIS A 64 5.15 -7.86 7.26
CA HIS A 64 4.50 -9.05 6.68
C HIS A 64 5.02 -9.32 5.26
N PRO A 65 5.43 -10.56 4.91
CA PRO A 65 6.03 -10.89 3.61
C PRO A 65 5.10 -10.64 2.42
N ASP A 66 3.78 -10.66 2.63
CA ASP A 66 2.76 -10.42 1.61
C ASP A 66 2.21 -8.99 1.63
N LEU A 67 2.78 -8.08 2.43
CA LEU A 67 2.48 -6.66 2.36
C LEU A 67 3.58 -5.94 1.57
N HIS A 68 3.20 -5.35 0.46
CA HIS A 68 4.11 -4.66 -0.44
C HIS A 68 3.74 -3.19 -0.57
N PHE A 69 4.74 -2.33 -0.55
CA PHE A 69 4.56 -0.89 -0.72
C PHE A 69 5.16 -0.43 -2.05
N VAL A 70 4.43 0.47 -2.71
CA VAL A 70 4.92 1.28 -3.82
C VAL A 70 4.75 2.73 -3.40
N PHE A 71 5.86 3.46 -3.32
CA PHE A 71 5.93 4.84 -2.84
C PHE A 71 6.83 5.67 -3.74
N PRO A 72 6.64 7.00 -3.81
CA PRO A 72 7.45 7.87 -4.67
C PRO A 72 8.93 7.85 -4.30
N LEU A 73 9.77 7.82 -5.32
CA LEU A 73 11.22 7.99 -5.25
C LEU A 73 11.61 9.34 -5.81
N PHE A 74 12.57 10.04 -5.22
CA PHE A 74 12.97 11.39 -5.60
C PHE A 74 14.08 11.44 -6.63
N SER A 75 14.83 10.36 -6.80
CA SER A 75 15.95 10.25 -7.73
C SER A 75 15.86 8.97 -8.57
N ASP A 76 16.42 9.01 -9.79
CA ASP A 76 16.55 7.81 -10.64
C ASP A 76 17.54 6.80 -10.05
N LYS A 77 18.41 7.26 -9.15
CA LYS A 77 19.39 6.41 -8.45
C LYS A 77 18.76 5.67 -7.26
N ASP A 78 17.64 6.18 -6.73
CA ASP A 78 16.95 5.55 -5.59
C ASP A 78 16.40 4.19 -5.98
N ARG A 79 16.46 3.25 -5.05
CA ARG A 79 15.85 1.91 -5.18
C ARG A 79 14.87 1.68 -4.04
N ALA A 80 13.64 1.34 -4.37
CA ALA A 80 12.61 1.07 -3.36
C ALA A 80 13.04 -0.04 -2.38
N SER A 81 13.77 -1.05 -2.86
CA SER A 81 14.28 -2.14 -2.01
C SER A 81 15.29 -1.67 -0.98
N GLU A 82 16.08 -0.65 -1.29
CA GLU A 82 17.07 -0.06 -0.38
C GLU A 82 16.42 0.87 0.64
N LEU A 83 15.35 1.57 0.24
CA LEU A 83 14.61 2.53 1.08
C LEU A 83 13.43 1.89 1.85
N ASN A 84 13.25 0.59 1.77
CA ASN A 84 12.11 -0.06 2.42
C ASN A 84 12.16 0.04 3.95
N LYS A 85 13.34 -0.01 4.55
CA LYS A 85 13.51 0.14 6.00
C LYS A 85 13.16 1.56 6.47
N GLU A 86 13.63 2.55 5.74
CA GLU A 86 13.35 3.97 5.98
C GLU A 86 11.85 4.25 5.80
N TRP A 87 11.24 3.66 4.78
CA TRP A 87 9.80 3.74 4.55
C TRP A 87 8.99 3.19 5.72
N ILE A 88 9.28 1.97 6.17
CA ILE A 88 8.61 1.34 7.30
C ILE A 88 8.81 2.17 8.57
N ALA A 89 10.03 2.63 8.84
CA ALA A 89 10.30 3.49 10.00
C ALA A 89 9.54 4.82 9.90
N TYR A 90 9.44 5.41 8.70
CA TYR A 90 8.73 6.65 8.46
C TYR A 90 7.23 6.49 8.75
N ILE A 91 6.54 5.52 8.15
CA ILE A 91 5.10 5.34 8.34
C ILE A 91 4.74 4.91 9.77
N LYS A 92 5.64 4.21 10.47
CA LYS A 92 5.45 3.80 11.86
C LYS A 92 5.48 4.98 12.84
N ASN A 93 6.30 5.99 12.56
CA ASN A 93 6.54 7.12 13.46
C ASN A 93 5.78 8.40 13.05
N MET A 94 5.16 8.42 11.88
CA MET A 94 4.49 9.61 11.35
C MET A 94 2.97 9.43 11.40
N PRO A 95 2.26 10.19 12.25
CA PRO A 95 0.79 10.09 12.35
C PRO A 95 0.07 10.43 11.04
N PHE A 96 0.60 11.37 10.26
CA PHE A 96 0.06 11.80 8.96
C PHE A 96 1.18 11.83 7.93
N PRO A 97 1.50 10.67 7.31
CA PRO A 97 2.55 10.59 6.29
C PRO A 97 2.24 11.50 5.10
N ASN A 98 3.21 12.32 4.73
CA ASN A 98 3.13 13.25 3.61
C ASN A 98 4.42 13.26 2.81
N ILE A 99 4.37 13.82 1.59
CA ILE A 99 5.50 13.74 0.65
C ILE A 99 6.76 14.48 1.13
N LEU A 100 6.60 15.58 1.88
CA LEU A 100 7.74 16.34 2.41
C LEU A 100 8.45 15.58 3.52
N GLY A 101 7.67 15.01 4.46
CA GLY A 101 8.20 14.16 5.51
C GLY A 101 8.93 12.94 4.95
N TRP A 102 8.37 12.31 3.91
CA TRP A 102 9.00 11.19 3.23
C TRP A 102 10.31 11.61 2.55
N LYS A 103 10.37 12.78 1.90
CA LYS A 103 11.60 13.30 1.34
C LYS A 103 12.70 13.41 2.38
N LEU A 104 12.40 13.96 3.54
CA LEU A 104 13.35 14.09 4.65
C LEU A 104 13.79 12.73 5.20
N ALA A 105 12.84 11.82 5.41
CA ALA A 105 13.12 10.49 5.94
C ALA A 105 13.97 9.62 5.00
N SER A 106 13.74 9.72 3.68
CA SER A 106 14.50 8.98 2.67
C SER A 106 15.92 9.53 2.43
N ASN A 107 16.22 10.72 2.96
CA ASN A 107 17.50 11.43 2.73
C ASN A 107 17.90 11.51 1.25
N SER A 108 16.91 11.57 0.35
CA SER A 108 17.13 11.60 -1.08
C SER A 108 17.55 12.98 -1.56
N SER A 109 18.56 13.03 -2.42
CA SER A 109 19.06 14.27 -3.04
C SER A 109 18.19 14.80 -4.18
N GLY A 110 17.26 13.98 -4.71
CA GLY A 110 16.37 14.36 -5.79
C GLY A 110 15.23 15.30 -5.35
N ASN A 111 14.59 15.96 -6.32
CA ASN A 111 13.54 16.94 -6.04
C ASN A 111 12.16 16.53 -6.59
N THR A 112 12.10 15.64 -7.55
CA THR A 112 10.85 15.26 -8.23
C THR A 112 10.40 13.88 -7.78
N PRO A 113 9.34 13.80 -6.94
CA PRO A 113 8.80 12.53 -6.49
C PRO A 113 8.06 11.84 -7.64
N LEU A 114 8.42 10.59 -7.95
CA LEU A 114 7.75 9.78 -8.98
C LEU A 114 7.70 8.31 -8.56
N ILE A 115 6.58 7.68 -8.86
CA ILE A 115 6.48 6.21 -8.88
C ILE A 115 7.00 5.73 -10.23
N ARG A 116 8.11 5.03 -10.22
CA ARG A 116 8.85 4.73 -11.45
C ARG A 116 8.47 3.37 -12.03
N LYS A 117 8.58 3.26 -13.36
CA LYS A 117 8.33 2.01 -14.09
C LYS A 117 8.99 0.75 -13.48
N PRO A 118 10.25 0.76 -13.01
CA PRO A 118 10.86 -0.42 -12.39
C PRO A 118 10.12 -0.92 -11.14
N GLN A 119 9.50 -0.01 -10.35
CA GLN A 119 8.70 -0.39 -9.18
C GLN A 119 7.45 -1.17 -9.60
N ILE A 120 6.77 -0.72 -10.66
CA ILE A 120 5.59 -1.42 -11.20
C ILE A 120 5.98 -2.77 -11.80
N VAL A 121 7.10 -2.86 -12.49
CA VAL A 121 7.64 -4.14 -13.00
C VAL A 121 7.94 -5.09 -11.83
N SER A 122 8.54 -4.60 -10.74
CA SER A 122 8.79 -5.40 -9.53
C SER A 122 7.49 -5.87 -8.89
N MET A 123 6.50 -4.99 -8.79
CA MET A 123 5.16 -5.31 -8.28
C MET A 123 4.50 -6.42 -9.11
N HIS A 124 4.54 -6.34 -10.45
CA HIS A 124 4.04 -7.39 -11.34
C HIS A 124 4.71 -8.75 -11.09
N LYS A 125 6.04 -8.76 -10.88
CA LYS A 125 6.76 -10.00 -10.55
C LYS A 125 6.30 -10.56 -9.21
N SER A 126 6.18 -9.71 -8.18
CA SER A 126 5.74 -10.12 -6.86
C SER A 126 4.29 -10.61 -6.84
N ALA A 127 3.40 -10.00 -7.64
CA ALA A 127 2.00 -10.42 -7.74
C ALA A 127 1.84 -11.84 -8.33
N LYS A 128 2.76 -12.28 -9.20
CA LYS A 128 2.75 -13.62 -9.78
C LYS A 128 3.33 -14.70 -8.88
N LEU A 129 4.03 -14.34 -7.82
CA LEU A 129 4.55 -15.30 -6.86
C LEU A 129 3.42 -15.75 -5.93
N LYS A 130 3.50 -16.99 -5.47
CA LYS A 130 2.55 -17.51 -4.47
C LYS A 130 2.62 -16.68 -3.19
N SER A 131 1.46 -16.39 -2.59
CA SER A 131 1.38 -15.74 -1.28
C SER A 131 1.94 -16.66 -0.18
N TYR A 132 2.51 -16.08 0.86
CA TYR A 132 3.02 -16.81 2.02
C TYR A 132 1.89 -17.51 2.79
N ARG A 133 0.74 -16.82 2.91
CA ARG A 133 -0.46 -17.39 3.53
C ARG A 133 -1.60 -17.48 2.49
N LYS A 134 -2.59 -16.60 2.61
CA LYS A 134 -3.81 -16.63 1.79
C LYS A 134 -3.83 -15.50 0.77
N ASN A 135 -3.56 -14.29 1.22
CA ASN A 135 -3.70 -13.07 0.43
C ASN A 135 -2.38 -12.32 0.34
N LYS A 136 -2.27 -11.46 -0.67
CA LYS A 136 -1.17 -10.52 -0.87
C LYS A 136 -1.74 -9.13 -1.10
N VAL A 137 -1.18 -8.13 -0.44
CA VAL A 137 -1.67 -6.75 -0.51
C VAL A 137 -0.57 -5.84 -1.04
N PHE A 138 -0.94 -5.00 -2.00
CA PHE A 138 -0.09 -3.94 -2.56
C PHE A 138 -0.71 -2.60 -2.24
N ILE A 139 -0.01 -1.75 -1.49
CA ILE A 139 -0.39 -0.38 -1.22
C ILE A 139 0.44 0.53 -2.12
N LEU A 140 -0.24 1.32 -2.96
CA LEU A 140 0.37 2.32 -3.82
C LEU A 140 0.05 3.71 -3.24
N TRP A 141 1.04 4.30 -2.59
CA TRP A 141 0.88 5.60 -1.95
C TRP A 141 1.23 6.73 -2.90
N LEU A 142 0.35 7.74 -3.00
CA LEU A 142 0.42 8.87 -3.94
C LEU A 142 0.46 8.41 -5.40
N GLY A 143 -0.52 7.60 -5.78
CA GLY A 143 -0.63 7.00 -7.11
C GLY A 143 -0.66 8.00 -8.25
N GLU A 144 -1.10 9.24 -7.99
CA GLU A 144 -1.09 10.35 -8.95
C GLU A 144 0.33 10.77 -9.39
N LEU A 145 1.36 10.42 -8.63
CA LEU A 145 2.77 10.67 -9.00
C LEU A 145 3.33 9.61 -9.96
N MET A 146 2.46 8.84 -10.59
CA MET A 146 2.84 7.82 -11.54
C MET A 146 2.81 8.37 -12.97
N PRO A 147 3.95 8.35 -13.70
CA PRO A 147 3.97 8.74 -15.11
C PRO A 147 3.15 7.80 -15.99
N PRO A 148 2.63 8.25 -17.16
CA PRO A 148 1.83 7.44 -18.08
C PRO A 148 2.46 6.09 -18.44
N ALA A 149 3.78 6.05 -18.63
CA ALA A 149 4.51 4.82 -18.94
C ALA A 149 4.48 3.77 -17.82
N ALA A 150 4.35 4.20 -16.57
CA ALA A 150 4.22 3.31 -15.41
C ALA A 150 2.75 2.91 -15.18
N SER A 151 1.81 3.88 -15.29
CA SER A 151 0.38 3.61 -15.13
C SER A 151 -0.17 2.65 -16.20
N ASN A 152 0.26 2.77 -17.46
CA ASN A 152 -0.13 1.83 -18.52
C ASN A 152 0.28 0.38 -18.23
N LEU A 153 1.41 0.16 -17.56
CA LEU A 153 1.79 -1.19 -17.12
C LEU A 153 0.88 -1.70 -16.00
N LEU A 154 0.41 -0.79 -15.16
CA LEU A 154 -0.44 -1.12 -14.04
C LEU A 154 -1.84 -1.57 -14.50
N LEU A 155 -2.39 -0.96 -15.56
CA LEU A 155 -3.71 -1.31 -16.12
C LEU A 155 -3.86 -2.81 -16.36
N LYS A 156 -2.84 -3.46 -16.91
CA LYS A 156 -2.86 -4.92 -17.16
C LYS A 156 -3.06 -5.74 -15.89
N LEU A 157 -2.56 -5.24 -14.75
CA LEU A 157 -2.71 -5.93 -13.48
C LEU A 157 -4.10 -5.75 -12.88
N PHE A 158 -4.78 -4.67 -13.27
CA PHE A 158 -6.15 -4.39 -12.82
C PHE A 158 -7.22 -5.05 -13.65
N GLU A 159 -6.97 -5.21 -14.94
CA GLU A 159 -7.87 -5.91 -15.83
C GLU A 159 -7.93 -7.40 -15.48
N GLU A 160 -6.79 -7.99 -15.13
CA GLU A 160 -6.67 -9.40 -14.77
C GLU A 160 -5.84 -9.58 -13.49
N PRO A 161 -6.37 -9.18 -12.32
CA PRO A 161 -5.65 -9.33 -11.06
C PRO A 161 -5.49 -10.81 -10.69
N PRO A 162 -4.31 -11.24 -10.21
CA PRO A 162 -4.16 -12.59 -9.66
C PRO A 162 -5.14 -12.82 -8.50
N ALA A 163 -5.67 -14.04 -8.39
CA ALA A 163 -6.79 -14.37 -7.50
C ALA A 163 -6.61 -13.91 -6.03
N ASP A 164 -5.40 -14.00 -5.51
CA ASP A 164 -5.11 -13.72 -4.10
C ASP A 164 -4.45 -12.33 -3.88
N CYS A 165 -4.50 -11.45 -4.88
CA CYS A 165 -3.87 -10.13 -4.81
C CYS A 165 -4.91 -9.02 -4.64
N TYR A 166 -4.62 -8.11 -3.70
CA TYR A 166 -5.40 -6.91 -3.45
C TYR A 166 -4.54 -5.68 -3.67
N PHE A 167 -5.09 -4.69 -4.35
CA PHE A 167 -4.43 -3.43 -4.69
C PHE A 167 -5.19 -2.28 -4.07
N ILE A 168 -4.49 -1.45 -3.29
CA ILE A 168 -5.06 -0.28 -2.62
C ILE A 168 -4.26 0.95 -3.07
N PHE A 169 -4.94 1.85 -3.76
CA PHE A 169 -4.40 3.14 -4.20
C PHE A 169 -4.78 4.24 -3.24
N ILE A 170 -3.85 5.14 -2.98
CA ILE A 170 -4.06 6.32 -2.15
C ILE A 170 -3.52 7.52 -2.88
#